data_b51424e1fdd36321576080c6c0598f77
#
_entry.id   b51424e1fdd36321576080c6c0598f77
#
_cell.length_a   1.000
_cell.length_b   1.000
_cell.length_c   1.000
_cell.angle_alpha   90.00
_cell.angle_beta   90.00
_cell.angle_gamma   90.00
#
_symmetry.space_group_name_H-M   'P 1'
#
loop_
_entity.id
_entity.type
_entity.pdbx_description
1 polymer ?
#
loop_
_entity_poly.entity_id
_entity_poly.type
_entity_poly.pdbx_seq_one_letter_code
_entity_poly.pdbx_strand_id
1 'polypeptide(L)'
;VPEEYKEWFFVSGMLSIPGENASAEYKGVQFRRRIEKTNTASLFFVNRKHTVLEVTVNGDERRNYAPDSGEQVQRIFIGRPDISELRINLSHTAGFIGYGAVLEDSVGVSVHNFSVRSNSGLALLGTDYRINREFDEYMNYDMVILQYGLNAMSADVTDYGYYQKQLVKIINYIKQCFPGSAVVVMSVGDRSTMQNGTAVTMPAVKAMLKTQERAAEECGVGFWNTYEAMGGNNSMPKFVERHWAAKDYTHIGYPGGKYIAEQFVKFINAAVENVREQDAEKARRAEQLRREEEKRRAATL
;
A
#
# COMPACT_ATOMS: atom_id res chain seq x y z
N VAL A 1 -10.51 6.29 20.50
CA VAL A 1 -9.06 6.34 20.79
C VAL A 1 -8.81 7.48 21.74
N PRO A 2 -8.07 7.27 22.88
CA PRO A 2 -7.68 8.35 23.76
C PRO A 2 -6.91 9.44 22.99
N GLU A 3 -7.12 10.69 23.35
CA GLU A 3 -6.57 11.86 22.66
C GLU A 3 -5.04 11.79 22.53
N GLU A 4 -4.38 11.33 23.57
CA GLU A 4 -2.92 11.21 23.69
C GLU A 4 -2.27 10.26 22.65
N TYR A 5 -3.06 9.42 21.95
CA TYR A 5 -2.57 8.49 20.92
C TYR A 5 -2.93 8.91 19.49
N LYS A 6 -3.66 9.98 19.28
CA LYS A 6 -4.07 10.42 17.93
C LYS A 6 -2.89 10.77 17.03
N GLU A 7 -1.84 11.33 17.60
CA GLU A 7 -0.62 11.74 16.89
C GLU A 7 0.40 10.60 16.67
N TRP A 8 -0.05 9.33 16.83
CA TRP A 8 0.85 8.18 16.71
C TRP A 8 0.41 7.19 15.63
N PHE A 9 -0.64 7.50 14.88
CA PHE A 9 -1.12 6.57 13.87
C PHE A 9 -0.31 6.62 12.58
N PHE A 10 0.22 5.45 12.20
CA PHE A 10 0.69 5.16 10.85
C PHE A 10 -0.49 4.90 9.90
N VAL A 11 -0.27 4.91 8.57
CA VAL A 11 -1.31 4.64 7.56
C VAL A 11 -2.03 3.30 7.72
N SER A 12 -1.48 2.35 8.47
CA SER A 12 -2.16 1.11 8.83
C SER A 12 -3.42 1.34 9.66
N GLY A 13 -3.54 2.51 10.30
CA GLY A 13 -4.64 2.84 11.22
C GLY A 13 -4.66 2.01 12.50
N MET A 14 -3.56 1.31 12.81
CA MET A 14 -3.44 0.45 13.99
C MET A 14 -2.18 0.76 14.78
N LEU A 15 -2.31 0.70 16.10
CA LEU A 15 -1.22 0.70 17.06
C LEU A 15 -1.63 -0.12 18.27
N SER A 16 -0.67 -0.57 19.06
CA SER A 16 -0.87 -1.35 20.28
C SER A 16 -0.24 -0.63 21.47
N ILE A 17 -0.99 -0.50 22.54
CA ILE A 17 -0.51 -0.03 23.85
C ILE A 17 -0.50 -1.25 24.77
N PRO A 18 0.66 -1.89 24.97
CA PRO A 18 0.76 -3.11 25.75
C PRO A 18 0.59 -2.84 27.25
N GLY A 19 -0.06 -3.77 27.95
CA GLY A 19 0.01 -3.85 29.40
C GLY A 19 1.36 -4.38 29.87
N GLU A 20 1.62 -4.31 31.18
CA GLU A 20 2.86 -4.86 31.76
C GLU A 20 2.96 -6.36 31.49
N ASN A 21 4.17 -6.82 31.15
CA ASN A 21 4.47 -8.22 30.77
C ASN A 21 3.65 -8.74 29.58
N ALA A 22 3.29 -7.86 28.65
CA ALA A 22 2.59 -8.24 27.44
C ALA A 22 3.49 -9.07 26.51
N SER A 23 2.89 -9.94 25.72
CA SER A 23 3.59 -10.71 24.70
C SER A 23 2.85 -10.66 23.37
N ALA A 24 3.60 -10.78 22.28
CA ALA A 24 3.07 -10.92 20.94
C ALA A 24 3.81 -12.03 20.20
N GLU A 25 3.11 -12.72 19.32
CA GLU A 25 3.66 -13.79 18.50
C GLU A 25 3.27 -13.54 17.04
N TYR A 26 4.26 -13.62 16.14
CA TYR A 26 4.10 -13.49 14.70
C TYR A 26 4.62 -14.74 14.03
N LYS A 27 3.82 -15.33 13.15
CA LYS A 27 4.17 -16.57 12.43
C LYS A 27 4.06 -16.36 10.92
N GLY A 28 4.98 -16.96 10.18
CA GLY A 28 4.86 -17.14 8.76
C GLY A 28 3.58 -17.91 8.44
N VAL A 29 2.85 -17.48 7.43
CA VAL A 29 1.55 -18.07 7.08
C VAL A 29 1.68 -18.83 5.77
N GLN A 30 1.45 -20.13 5.81
CA GLN A 30 1.27 -20.92 4.60
C GLN A 30 -0.13 -20.66 4.01
N PHE A 31 -0.17 -20.00 2.87
CA PHE A 31 -1.38 -19.79 2.12
C PHE A 31 -1.15 -20.07 0.63
N ARG A 32 -1.62 -21.23 0.15
CA ARG A 32 -1.37 -21.78 -1.18
C ARG A 32 0.10 -22.10 -1.42
N ARG A 33 0.80 -21.49 -2.32
CA ARG A 33 2.23 -21.76 -2.59
C ARG A 33 3.15 -20.80 -1.85
N ARG A 34 2.92 -20.60 -0.59
CA ARG A 34 3.57 -19.58 0.15
C ARG A 34 4.84 -19.95 0.83
N ILE A 35 5.61 -18.93 1.01
CA ILE A 35 6.79 -18.87 1.84
C ILE A 35 6.33 -18.81 3.28
N GLU A 36 6.56 -19.89 4.04
CA GLU A 36 6.35 -19.93 5.49
C GLU A 36 7.50 -19.33 6.24
N LYS A 37 8.64 -19.21 5.57
CA LYS A 37 9.90 -18.77 6.11
C LYS A 37 10.42 -17.60 5.32
N THR A 38 11.00 -16.63 6.01
CA THR A 38 11.63 -15.45 5.44
C THR A 38 13.05 -15.32 5.91
N ASN A 39 13.85 -14.45 5.33
CA ASN A 39 15.21 -14.21 5.76
C ASN A 39 15.40 -12.91 6.55
N THR A 40 14.34 -12.12 6.70
CA THR A 40 14.35 -10.92 7.55
C THR A 40 13.08 -10.82 8.40
N ALA A 41 13.22 -10.19 9.56
CA ALA A 41 12.12 -9.71 10.36
C ALA A 41 12.44 -8.31 10.89
N SER A 42 11.45 -7.43 10.88
CA SER A 42 11.53 -6.08 11.45
C SER A 42 10.40 -5.88 12.44
N LEU A 43 10.72 -5.37 13.62
CA LEU A 43 9.76 -5.00 14.64
C LEU A 43 9.75 -3.49 14.77
N PHE A 44 8.58 -2.87 14.69
CA PHE A 44 8.40 -1.41 14.73
C PHE A 44 7.67 -0.95 15.98
N PHE A 45 8.20 0.07 16.63
CA PHE A 45 7.67 0.62 17.87
C PHE A 45 8.16 2.05 18.14
N VAL A 46 7.56 2.70 19.11
CA VAL A 46 8.09 3.89 19.80
C VAL A 46 8.32 3.52 21.26
N ASN A 47 9.49 3.83 21.79
CA ASN A 47 9.87 3.58 23.17
C ASN A 47 10.09 4.90 23.93
N ARG A 48 9.03 5.44 24.52
CA ARG A 48 9.09 6.75 25.21
C ARG A 48 9.76 6.70 26.59
N LYS A 49 10.02 5.48 27.10
CA LYS A 49 10.69 5.27 28.40
C LYS A 49 11.74 4.15 28.28
N HIS A 50 11.67 3.13 29.10
CA HIS A 50 12.71 2.11 29.22
C HIS A 50 12.16 0.70 29.06
N THR A 51 11.35 0.46 28.04
CA THR A 51 10.85 -0.88 27.76
C THR A 51 11.98 -1.81 27.35
N VAL A 52 11.97 -3.01 27.89
CA VAL A 52 12.87 -4.10 27.49
C VAL A 52 12.05 -5.09 26.65
N LEU A 53 12.61 -5.47 25.50
CA LEU A 53 12.03 -6.45 24.60
C LEU A 53 12.88 -7.71 24.62
N GLU A 54 12.31 -8.81 25.06
CA GLU A 54 12.88 -10.14 24.86
C GLU A 54 12.31 -10.72 23.56
N VAL A 55 13.15 -10.93 22.57
CA VAL A 55 12.76 -11.44 21.25
C VAL A 55 13.28 -12.85 21.07
N THR A 56 12.38 -13.78 20.76
CA THR A 56 12.73 -15.19 20.47
C THR A 56 12.38 -15.49 19.02
N VAL A 57 13.33 -16.04 18.27
CA VAL A 57 13.15 -16.44 16.87
C VAL A 57 13.10 -17.97 16.80
N ASN A 58 12.08 -18.51 16.16
CA ASN A 58 11.83 -19.94 15.96
C ASN A 58 11.83 -20.78 17.24
N GLY A 59 11.62 -20.15 18.39
CA GLY A 59 11.57 -20.82 19.69
C GLY A 59 12.93 -21.13 20.33
N ASP A 60 14.04 -20.91 19.66
CA ASP A 60 15.38 -21.31 20.10
C ASP A 60 16.35 -20.14 20.36
N GLU A 61 16.37 -19.15 19.52
CA GLU A 61 17.27 -18.01 19.65
C GLU A 61 16.59 -16.86 20.40
N ARG A 62 17.08 -16.54 21.59
CA ARG A 62 16.56 -15.50 22.46
C ARG A 62 17.55 -14.35 22.58
N ARG A 63 17.08 -13.11 22.37
CA ARG A 63 17.87 -11.88 22.56
C ARG A 63 17.06 -10.84 23.33
N ASN A 64 17.74 -10.12 24.20
CA ASN A 64 17.19 -8.98 24.90
C ASN A 64 17.63 -7.68 24.23
N TYR A 65 16.68 -6.78 24.04
CA TYR A 65 16.90 -5.44 23.51
C TYR A 65 16.41 -4.43 24.54
N ALA A 66 17.23 -3.42 24.80
CA ALA A 66 16.89 -2.26 25.61
C ALA A 66 17.09 -1.01 24.73
N PRO A 67 16.16 -0.71 23.83
CA PRO A 67 16.27 0.43 22.93
C PRO A 67 16.26 1.75 23.70
N ASP A 68 16.93 2.73 23.15
CA ASP A 68 16.94 4.09 23.72
C ASP A 68 15.52 4.65 23.83
N SER A 69 15.30 5.50 24.82
CA SER A 69 14.03 6.20 24.93
C SER A 69 13.96 7.35 23.93
N GLY A 70 12.78 7.55 23.33
CA GLY A 70 12.53 8.60 22.35
C GLY A 70 11.11 8.57 21.82
N GLU A 71 10.77 9.59 21.06
CA GLU A 71 9.45 9.76 20.45
C GLU A 71 9.42 9.40 18.95
N GLN A 72 10.55 8.98 18.39
CA GLN A 72 10.65 8.50 17.00
C GLN A 72 10.28 7.02 16.88
N VAL A 73 9.86 6.62 15.70
CA VAL A 73 9.71 5.21 15.33
C VAL A 73 11.09 4.55 15.35
N GLN A 74 11.17 3.40 15.99
CA GLN A 74 12.38 2.58 16.08
C GLN A 74 12.14 1.23 15.44
N ARG A 75 13.21 0.60 14.98
CA ARG A 75 13.18 -0.72 14.37
C ARG A 75 14.20 -1.66 15.03
N ILE A 76 13.77 -2.83 15.45
CA ILE A 76 14.67 -3.97 15.64
C ILE A 76 14.67 -4.78 14.36
N PHE A 77 15.84 -4.90 13.74
CA PHE A 77 16.02 -5.68 12.51
C PHE A 77 16.75 -6.99 12.83
N ILE A 78 16.23 -8.09 12.30
CA ILE A 78 16.75 -9.43 12.44
C ILE A 78 16.96 -10.01 11.05
N GLY A 79 18.22 -10.27 10.68
CA GLY A 79 18.59 -10.96 9.45
C GLY A 79 19.11 -12.35 9.78
N ARG A 80 18.42 -13.40 9.35
CA ARG A 80 18.86 -14.79 9.43
C ARG A 80 18.02 -15.66 8.46
N PRO A 81 18.56 -16.77 7.97
CA PRO A 81 17.77 -17.69 7.17
C PRO A 81 16.64 -18.32 8.01
N ASP A 82 15.55 -18.67 7.30
CA ASP A 82 14.46 -19.50 7.83
C ASP A 82 13.70 -18.95 9.04
N ILE A 83 13.40 -17.64 9.08
CA ILE A 83 12.52 -17.06 10.10
C ILE A 83 11.09 -17.51 9.81
N SER A 84 10.51 -18.31 10.71
CA SER A 84 9.10 -18.75 10.63
C SER A 84 8.25 -18.24 11.80
N GLU A 85 8.89 -17.91 12.92
CA GLU A 85 8.22 -17.43 14.12
C GLU A 85 9.04 -16.34 14.81
N LEU A 86 8.37 -15.30 15.27
CA LEU A 86 8.92 -14.26 16.10
C LEU A 86 8.02 -14.09 17.33
N ARG A 87 8.56 -14.36 18.53
CA ARG A 87 7.88 -14.10 19.80
C ARG A 87 8.55 -12.95 20.51
N ILE A 88 7.75 -12.05 21.06
CA ILE A 88 8.20 -10.85 21.76
C ILE A 88 7.55 -10.83 23.13
N ASN A 89 8.36 -10.72 24.17
CA ASN A 89 7.91 -10.45 25.53
C ASN A 89 8.36 -9.06 25.93
N LEU A 90 7.48 -8.28 26.51
CA LEU A 90 7.72 -6.89 26.90
C LEU A 90 7.70 -6.75 28.41
N SER A 91 8.63 -5.98 28.95
CA SER A 91 8.62 -5.53 30.34
C SER A 91 8.87 -4.02 30.43
N HIS A 92 8.39 -3.40 31.50
CA HIS A 92 8.45 -1.93 31.67
C HIS A 92 7.77 -1.16 30.54
N THR A 93 6.55 -1.56 30.21
CA THR A 93 5.81 -1.12 28.99
C THR A 93 5.26 0.29 29.03
N ALA A 94 5.43 1.01 30.14
CA ALA A 94 4.95 2.39 30.25
C ALA A 94 5.54 3.28 29.13
N GLY A 95 4.67 3.89 28.32
CA GLY A 95 5.08 4.76 27.20
C GLY A 95 5.54 4.02 25.95
N PHE A 96 5.33 2.69 25.87
CA PHE A 96 5.60 1.93 24.67
C PHE A 96 4.39 1.94 23.72
N ILE A 97 4.66 2.11 22.43
CA ILE A 97 3.66 2.03 21.36
C ILE A 97 4.18 1.02 20.34
N GLY A 98 3.48 -0.10 20.18
CA GLY A 98 3.83 -1.13 19.19
C GLY A 98 3.04 -0.96 17.90
N TYR A 99 3.72 -1.08 16.76
CA TYR A 99 3.07 -1.06 15.43
C TYR A 99 2.96 -2.46 14.82
N GLY A 100 3.81 -3.39 15.22
CA GLY A 100 3.81 -4.75 14.72
C GLY A 100 5.14 -5.20 14.16
N ALA A 101 5.12 -6.33 13.45
CA ALA A 101 6.29 -6.90 12.81
C ALA A 101 6.04 -7.14 11.32
N VAL A 102 7.11 -7.04 10.55
CA VAL A 102 7.17 -7.42 9.13
C VAL A 102 8.13 -8.61 9.01
N LEU A 103 7.67 -9.70 8.43
CA LEU A 103 8.48 -10.87 8.07
C LEU A 103 8.47 -10.95 6.54
N GLU A 104 9.64 -10.76 5.93
CA GLU A 104 9.78 -10.70 4.47
C GLU A 104 11.15 -11.18 4.01
N ASP A 105 11.28 -11.44 2.73
CA ASP A 105 12.58 -11.71 2.12
C ASP A 105 13.27 -10.41 1.72
N SER A 106 14.59 -10.40 1.83
CA SER A 106 15.42 -9.25 1.42
C SER A 106 15.48 -9.06 -0.10
N VAL A 107 14.98 -10.01 -0.87
CA VAL A 107 14.97 -9.99 -2.34
C VAL A 107 13.59 -10.38 -2.86
N GLY A 108 13.08 -9.65 -3.83
CA GLY A 108 11.78 -9.90 -4.43
C GLY A 108 10.85 -8.69 -4.37
N VAL A 109 9.56 -8.95 -4.35
CA VAL A 109 8.51 -7.93 -4.23
C VAL A 109 7.73 -8.18 -2.96
N SER A 110 7.75 -7.22 -2.04
CA SER A 110 6.92 -7.22 -0.85
C SER A 110 5.67 -6.37 -1.07
N VAL A 111 4.52 -6.88 -0.64
CA VAL A 111 3.25 -6.16 -0.72
C VAL A 111 2.63 -6.06 0.66
N HIS A 112 2.56 -4.86 1.20
CA HIS A 112 1.93 -4.58 2.48
C HIS A 112 0.49 -4.12 2.27
N ASN A 113 -0.46 -4.80 2.89
CA ASN A 113 -1.87 -4.48 2.78
C ASN A 113 -2.36 -3.77 4.05
N PHE A 114 -2.61 -2.46 3.93
CA PHE A 114 -3.14 -1.61 5.01
C PHE A 114 -4.63 -1.30 4.85
N SER A 115 -5.37 -2.17 4.16
CA SER A 115 -6.80 -1.96 3.98
C SER A 115 -7.57 -2.08 5.29
N VAL A 116 -8.47 -1.11 5.53
CA VAL A 116 -9.40 -1.08 6.64
C VAL A 116 -10.82 -1.19 6.10
N ARG A 117 -11.63 -2.05 6.67
CA ARG A 117 -13.03 -2.26 6.25
C ARG A 117 -13.83 -0.95 6.32
N SER A 118 -14.77 -0.79 5.38
CA SER A 118 -15.69 0.35 5.31
C SER A 118 -15.01 1.72 5.22
N ASN A 119 -13.75 1.78 4.82
CA ASN A 119 -12.99 3.02 4.70
C ASN A 119 -13.18 3.62 3.29
N SER A 120 -13.39 4.94 3.24
CA SER A 120 -13.45 5.73 2.01
C SER A 120 -12.12 6.38 1.61
N GLY A 121 -11.07 6.15 2.41
CA GLY A 121 -9.76 6.82 2.31
C GLY A 121 -9.62 8.04 3.21
N LEU A 122 -10.71 8.65 3.68
CA LEU A 122 -10.67 9.88 4.48
C LEU A 122 -9.91 9.71 5.81
N ALA A 123 -9.93 8.50 6.38
CA ALA A 123 -9.22 8.21 7.62
C ALA A 123 -7.69 8.37 7.51
N LEU A 124 -7.13 8.31 6.30
CA LEU A 124 -5.69 8.55 6.08
C LEU A 124 -5.27 9.96 6.50
N LEU A 125 -6.14 10.95 6.31
CA LEU A 125 -5.87 12.34 6.73
C LEU A 125 -5.81 12.53 8.25
N GLY A 126 -6.24 11.53 9.02
CA GLY A 126 -6.15 11.50 10.48
C GLY A 126 -4.93 10.74 11.00
N THR A 127 -4.04 10.24 10.12
CA THR A 127 -2.77 9.64 10.53
C THR A 127 -1.70 10.71 10.68
N ASP A 128 -0.65 10.41 11.43
CA ASP A 128 0.39 11.40 11.70
C ASP A 128 1.45 11.45 10.59
N TYR A 129 1.72 12.65 10.09
CA TYR A 129 2.70 12.86 9.02
C TYR A 129 4.12 12.45 9.44
N ARG A 130 4.55 12.80 10.67
CA ARG A 130 5.88 12.47 11.19
C ARG A 130 6.06 10.96 11.28
N ILE A 131 5.09 10.27 11.86
CA ILE A 131 5.11 8.80 11.98
C ILE A 131 5.20 8.15 10.59
N ASN A 132 4.40 8.61 9.63
CA ASN A 132 4.46 8.08 8.27
C ASN A 132 5.82 8.30 7.61
N ARG A 133 6.44 9.47 7.81
CA ARG A 133 7.79 9.77 7.31
C ARG A 133 8.86 8.90 7.95
N GLU A 134 8.81 8.72 9.26
CA GLU A 134 9.75 7.88 10.00
C GLU A 134 9.64 6.41 9.58
N PHE A 135 8.42 5.93 9.27
CA PHE A 135 8.24 4.61 8.67
C PHE A 135 8.83 4.51 7.28
N ASP A 136 8.68 5.54 6.44
CA ASP A 136 9.21 5.55 5.09
C ASP A 136 10.75 5.45 5.06
N GLU A 137 11.43 6.03 6.05
CA GLU A 137 12.89 5.91 6.20
C GLU A 137 13.37 4.45 6.37
N TYR A 138 12.53 3.61 6.98
CA TYR A 138 12.85 2.19 7.16
C TYR A 138 12.32 1.30 6.03
N MET A 139 11.12 1.60 5.52
CA MET A 139 10.41 0.72 4.59
C MET A 139 10.71 1.08 3.13
N ASN A 140 11.02 2.35 2.86
CA ASN A 140 11.41 2.86 1.53
C ASN A 140 10.51 2.30 0.43
N TYR A 141 9.19 2.59 0.52
CA TYR A 141 8.22 2.07 -0.44
C TYR A 141 8.46 2.61 -1.85
N ASP A 142 8.59 1.71 -2.83
CA ASP A 142 8.70 2.08 -4.24
C ASP A 142 7.35 2.56 -4.80
N MET A 143 6.24 2.02 -4.28
CA MET A 143 4.89 2.34 -4.77
C MET A 143 3.84 2.31 -3.65
N VAL A 144 2.94 3.29 -3.69
CA VAL A 144 1.71 3.32 -2.87
C VAL A 144 0.50 3.24 -3.78
N ILE A 145 -0.36 2.25 -3.56
CA ILE A 145 -1.60 2.04 -4.30
C ILE A 145 -2.78 2.48 -3.45
N LEU A 146 -3.55 3.46 -3.92
CA LEU A 146 -4.77 3.95 -3.29
C LEU A 146 -5.99 3.32 -3.96
N GLN A 147 -6.60 2.34 -3.29
CA GLN A 147 -7.80 1.62 -3.76
C GLN A 147 -8.99 1.94 -2.87
N TYR A 148 -9.69 3.02 -3.17
CA TYR A 148 -10.85 3.51 -2.44
C TYR A 148 -12.03 3.79 -3.39
N GLY A 149 -13.13 4.31 -2.85
CA GLY A 149 -14.29 4.77 -3.62
C GLY A 149 -15.51 3.85 -3.51
N LEU A 150 -15.33 2.53 -3.41
CA LEU A 150 -16.46 1.59 -3.32
C LEU A 150 -17.41 1.90 -2.15
N ASN A 151 -16.84 2.26 -0.99
CA ASN A 151 -17.61 2.62 0.20
C ASN A 151 -18.13 4.06 0.20
N ALA A 152 -17.72 4.88 -0.77
CA ALA A 152 -18.23 6.24 -0.96
C ALA A 152 -19.37 6.31 -2.00
N MET A 153 -19.64 5.20 -2.71
CA MET A 153 -20.69 5.15 -3.73
C MET A 153 -22.06 4.84 -3.14
N SER A 154 -23.07 5.55 -3.64
CA SER A 154 -24.48 5.24 -3.45
C SER A 154 -25.18 5.14 -4.82
N ALA A 155 -26.20 4.26 -4.92
CA ALA A 155 -26.84 3.95 -6.19
C ALA A 155 -27.41 5.20 -6.91
N ASP A 156 -27.93 6.15 -6.14
CA ASP A 156 -28.65 7.33 -6.64
C ASP A 156 -27.74 8.55 -6.79
N VAL A 157 -26.44 8.43 -6.45
CA VAL A 157 -25.48 9.54 -6.53
C VAL A 157 -24.63 9.41 -7.78
N THR A 158 -24.63 10.46 -8.60
CA THR A 158 -23.83 10.55 -9.83
C THR A 158 -22.91 11.78 -9.87
N ASP A 159 -22.91 12.59 -8.81
CA ASP A 159 -21.97 13.69 -8.61
C ASP A 159 -21.09 13.41 -7.39
N TYR A 160 -19.79 13.27 -7.64
CA TYR A 160 -18.76 13.02 -6.62
C TYR A 160 -17.72 14.15 -6.53
N GLY A 161 -18.09 15.38 -6.91
CA GLY A 161 -17.19 16.54 -6.87
C GLY A 161 -16.62 16.82 -5.46
N TYR A 162 -17.41 16.58 -4.40
CA TYR A 162 -16.90 16.65 -3.03
C TYR A 162 -15.84 15.56 -2.79
N TYR A 163 -16.10 14.32 -3.20
CA TYR A 163 -15.18 13.20 -3.03
C TYR A 163 -13.88 13.43 -3.83
N GLN A 164 -13.94 14.00 -5.05
CA GLN A 164 -12.76 14.40 -5.82
C GLN A 164 -11.84 15.29 -4.99
N LYS A 165 -12.38 16.36 -4.39
CA LYS A 165 -11.60 17.28 -3.56
C LYS A 165 -10.94 16.57 -2.35
N GLN A 166 -11.63 15.61 -1.75
CA GLN A 166 -11.05 14.83 -0.65
C GLN A 166 -9.95 13.88 -1.15
N LEU A 167 -10.17 13.21 -2.28
CA LEU A 167 -9.19 12.30 -2.87
C LEU A 167 -7.90 13.05 -3.27
N VAL A 168 -8.01 14.25 -3.83
CA VAL A 168 -6.86 15.14 -4.10
C VAL A 168 -6.07 15.44 -2.82
N LYS A 169 -6.75 15.74 -1.70
CA LYS A 169 -6.08 15.95 -0.42
C LYS A 169 -5.36 14.67 0.06
N ILE A 170 -6.01 13.52 -0.05
CA ILE A 170 -5.43 12.22 0.31
C ILE A 170 -4.19 11.93 -0.52
N ILE A 171 -4.26 12.09 -1.85
CA ILE A 171 -3.13 11.85 -2.74
C ILE A 171 -1.95 12.77 -2.37
N ASN A 172 -2.20 14.07 -2.18
CA ASN A 172 -1.15 15.01 -1.81
C ASN A 172 -0.55 14.72 -0.44
N TYR A 173 -1.36 14.32 0.54
CA TYR A 173 -0.89 13.88 1.84
C TYR A 173 0.03 12.66 1.74
N ILE A 174 -0.37 11.64 0.99
CA ILE A 174 0.45 10.44 0.76
C ILE A 174 1.75 10.77 0.03
N LYS A 175 1.73 11.64 -0.99
CA LYS A 175 2.97 12.11 -1.65
C LYS A 175 3.93 12.80 -0.68
N GLN A 176 3.43 13.51 0.31
CA GLN A 176 4.26 14.13 1.34
C GLN A 176 4.82 13.09 2.32
N CYS A 177 3.99 12.12 2.73
CA CYS A 177 4.41 11.05 3.64
C CYS A 177 5.46 10.11 3.02
N PHE A 178 5.34 9.82 1.72
CA PHE A 178 6.16 8.85 0.98
C PHE A 178 6.74 9.47 -0.30
N PRO A 179 7.65 10.45 -0.21
CA PRO A 179 8.09 11.25 -1.37
C PRO A 179 8.92 10.46 -2.38
N GLY A 180 9.52 9.33 -1.98
CA GLY A 180 10.23 8.41 -2.87
C GLY A 180 9.33 7.46 -3.66
N SER A 181 8.05 7.35 -3.28
CA SER A 181 7.13 6.37 -3.84
C SER A 181 6.39 6.90 -5.07
N ALA A 182 6.20 6.04 -6.06
CA ALA A 182 5.18 6.27 -7.08
C ALA A 182 3.78 6.08 -6.46
N VAL A 183 2.88 7.03 -6.67
CA VAL A 183 1.48 6.90 -6.20
C VAL A 183 0.59 6.50 -7.37
N VAL A 184 -0.24 5.48 -7.17
CA VAL A 184 -1.21 4.99 -8.17
C VAL A 184 -2.60 4.96 -7.56
N VAL A 185 -3.55 5.63 -8.20
CA VAL A 185 -4.98 5.49 -7.90
C VAL A 185 -5.49 4.28 -8.67
N MET A 186 -5.88 3.24 -7.94
CA MET A 186 -6.58 2.08 -8.48
C MET A 186 -8.09 2.35 -8.37
N SER A 187 -8.75 2.52 -9.51
CA SER A 187 -10.16 2.92 -9.55
C SER A 187 -11.10 1.87 -8.97
N VAL A 188 -12.35 2.26 -8.74
CA VAL A 188 -13.42 1.29 -8.47
C VAL A 188 -13.57 0.33 -9.66
N GLY A 189 -13.88 -0.93 -9.34
CA GLY A 189 -14.32 -1.92 -10.34
C GLY A 189 -15.80 -1.78 -10.67
N ASP A 190 -16.29 -2.66 -11.54
CA ASP A 190 -17.73 -2.75 -11.79
C ASP A 190 -18.47 -3.21 -10.51
N ARG A 191 -19.63 -2.64 -10.31
CA ARG A 191 -20.62 -3.00 -9.28
C ARG A 191 -21.99 -2.91 -9.90
N SER A 192 -22.85 -3.90 -9.65
CA SER A 192 -24.19 -3.89 -10.26
C SER A 192 -25.27 -3.45 -9.28
N THR A 193 -26.34 -2.93 -9.87
CA THR A 193 -27.66 -2.74 -9.25
C THR A 193 -28.72 -3.51 -10.04
N MET A 194 -29.82 -3.83 -9.40
CA MET A 194 -30.94 -4.53 -10.07
C MET A 194 -31.84 -3.52 -10.79
N GLN A 195 -32.03 -3.71 -12.09
CA GLN A 195 -33.01 -2.97 -12.90
C GLN A 195 -33.93 -3.97 -13.63
N ASN A 196 -35.21 -3.92 -13.34
CA ASN A 196 -36.21 -4.82 -13.93
C ASN A 196 -35.82 -6.30 -13.84
N GLY A 197 -35.28 -6.72 -12.70
CA GLY A 197 -34.86 -8.13 -12.47
C GLY A 197 -33.50 -8.50 -13.09
N THR A 198 -32.81 -7.57 -13.76
CA THR A 198 -31.49 -7.79 -14.36
C THR A 198 -30.42 -7.00 -13.64
N ALA A 199 -29.29 -7.64 -13.37
CA ALA A 199 -28.12 -6.97 -12.78
C ALA A 199 -27.39 -6.18 -13.86
N VAL A 200 -27.27 -4.88 -13.68
CA VAL A 200 -26.59 -3.95 -14.60
C VAL A 200 -25.59 -3.09 -13.85
N THR A 201 -24.57 -2.60 -14.54
CA THR A 201 -23.60 -1.65 -13.95
C THR A 201 -24.33 -0.47 -13.28
N MET A 202 -24.04 -0.25 -12.01
CA MET A 202 -24.59 0.87 -11.25
C MET A 202 -24.13 2.21 -11.87
N PRO A 203 -25.02 3.19 -12.14
CA PRO A 203 -24.63 4.47 -12.72
C PRO A 203 -23.53 5.21 -11.92
N ALA A 204 -23.56 5.07 -10.59
CA ALA A 204 -22.56 5.62 -9.69
C ALA A 204 -21.12 5.17 -9.99
N VAL A 205 -20.92 3.96 -10.55
CA VAL A 205 -19.59 3.43 -10.90
C VAL A 205 -18.92 4.33 -11.93
N LYS A 206 -19.61 4.68 -13.00
CA LYS A 206 -19.04 5.52 -14.07
C LYS A 206 -18.74 6.95 -13.59
N ALA A 207 -19.57 7.48 -12.71
CA ALA A 207 -19.36 8.80 -12.11
C ALA A 207 -18.15 8.79 -11.16
N MET A 208 -18.03 7.76 -10.32
CA MET A 208 -16.89 7.60 -9.42
C MET A 208 -15.58 7.36 -10.19
N LEU A 209 -15.61 6.52 -11.22
CA LEU A 209 -14.45 6.27 -12.09
C LEU A 209 -13.89 7.57 -12.66
N LYS A 210 -14.75 8.40 -13.27
CA LYS A 210 -14.36 9.70 -13.81
C LYS A 210 -13.83 10.66 -12.75
N THR A 211 -14.38 10.60 -11.55
CA THR A 211 -13.93 11.39 -10.40
C THR A 211 -12.53 11.00 -9.97
N GLN A 212 -12.25 9.70 -9.90
CA GLN A 212 -10.93 9.18 -9.52
C GLN A 212 -9.86 9.47 -10.58
N GLU A 213 -10.21 9.33 -11.87
CA GLU A 213 -9.33 9.67 -12.98
C GLU A 213 -8.92 11.14 -12.94
N ARG A 214 -9.89 12.06 -12.78
CA ARG A 214 -9.62 13.50 -12.66
C ARG A 214 -8.76 13.85 -11.45
N ALA A 215 -8.99 13.21 -10.31
CA ALA A 215 -8.18 13.44 -9.13
C ALA A 215 -6.72 12.97 -9.32
N ALA A 216 -6.53 11.84 -9.99
CA ALA A 216 -5.20 11.33 -10.31
C ALA A 216 -4.47 12.25 -11.30
N GLU A 217 -5.17 12.72 -12.35
CA GLU A 217 -4.65 13.66 -13.33
C GLU A 217 -4.28 15.01 -12.68
N GLU A 218 -5.15 15.58 -11.86
CA GLU A 218 -4.92 16.83 -11.11
C GLU A 218 -3.68 16.75 -10.21
N CYS A 219 -3.41 15.58 -9.62
CA CYS A 219 -2.27 15.36 -8.74
C CYS A 219 -1.00 14.88 -9.47
N GLY A 220 -1.08 14.60 -10.77
CA GLY A 220 0.03 14.08 -11.57
C GLY A 220 0.51 12.70 -11.10
N VAL A 221 -0.43 11.80 -10.72
CA VAL A 221 -0.14 10.44 -10.25
C VAL A 221 -0.68 9.38 -11.21
N GLY A 222 -0.20 8.15 -11.06
CA GLY A 222 -0.67 7.04 -11.87
C GLY A 222 -2.15 6.75 -11.66
N PHE A 223 -2.84 6.37 -12.73
CA PHE A 223 -4.22 5.91 -12.69
C PHE A 223 -4.35 4.55 -13.36
N TRP A 224 -4.96 3.61 -12.68
CA TRP A 224 -5.28 2.30 -13.23
C TRP A 224 -6.78 2.02 -13.18
N ASN A 225 -7.35 1.73 -14.35
CA ASN A 225 -8.78 1.55 -14.53
C ASN A 225 -9.19 0.10 -14.25
N THR A 226 -9.59 -0.18 -13.00
CA THR A 226 -10.08 -1.50 -12.57
C THR A 226 -11.35 -1.89 -13.30
N TYR A 227 -12.24 -0.93 -13.58
CA TYR A 227 -13.50 -1.16 -14.29
C TYR A 227 -13.25 -1.75 -15.69
N GLU A 228 -12.35 -1.13 -16.46
CA GLU A 228 -11.99 -1.65 -17.79
C GLU A 228 -11.23 -2.99 -17.68
N ALA A 229 -10.35 -3.14 -16.70
CA ALA A 229 -9.65 -4.40 -16.47
C ALA A 229 -10.59 -5.57 -16.15
N MET A 230 -11.74 -5.33 -15.54
CA MET A 230 -12.81 -6.30 -15.32
C MET A 230 -13.59 -6.63 -16.60
N GLY A 231 -13.52 -5.80 -17.65
CA GLY A 231 -14.27 -5.93 -18.90
C GLY A 231 -15.36 -4.87 -19.08
N GLY A 232 -15.33 -3.80 -18.31
CA GLY A 232 -16.19 -2.63 -18.46
C GLY A 232 -17.66 -2.89 -18.08
N ASN A 233 -18.56 -2.33 -18.87
CA ASN A 233 -19.99 -2.36 -18.60
C ASN A 233 -20.55 -3.77 -18.45
N ASN A 234 -21.29 -4.02 -17.37
CA ASN A 234 -21.86 -5.32 -17.03
C ASN A 234 -20.83 -6.46 -16.91
N SER A 235 -19.63 -6.14 -16.45
CA SER A 235 -18.61 -7.17 -16.17
C SER A 235 -18.87 -7.88 -14.84
N MET A 236 -19.44 -7.21 -13.85
CA MET A 236 -19.74 -7.81 -12.54
C MET A 236 -20.67 -9.02 -12.62
N PRO A 237 -21.79 -9.04 -13.37
CA PRO A 237 -22.61 -10.24 -13.59
C PRO A 237 -21.80 -11.41 -14.13
N LYS A 238 -20.87 -11.17 -15.08
CA LYS A 238 -19.99 -12.22 -15.63
C LYS A 238 -19.00 -12.74 -14.57
N PHE A 239 -18.54 -11.89 -13.67
CA PHE A 239 -17.70 -12.30 -12.53
C PHE A 239 -18.50 -13.19 -11.57
N VAL A 240 -19.77 -12.87 -11.30
CA VAL A 240 -20.64 -13.71 -10.47
C VAL A 240 -20.90 -15.07 -11.12
N GLU A 241 -21.22 -15.12 -12.40
CA GLU A 241 -21.40 -16.37 -13.18
C GLU A 241 -20.16 -17.26 -13.13
N ARG A 242 -18.97 -16.68 -13.18
CA ARG A 242 -17.67 -17.40 -13.09
C ARG A 242 -17.27 -17.75 -11.66
N HIS A 243 -18.09 -17.45 -10.66
CA HIS A 243 -17.74 -17.57 -9.24
C HIS A 243 -16.49 -16.76 -8.84
N TRP A 244 -16.27 -15.65 -9.52
CA TRP A 244 -15.19 -14.68 -9.23
C TRP A 244 -15.64 -13.54 -8.33
N ALA A 245 -16.95 -13.38 -8.16
CA ALA A 245 -17.56 -12.42 -7.26
C ALA A 245 -18.72 -13.04 -6.49
N ALA A 246 -19.10 -12.43 -5.38
CA ALA A 246 -20.25 -12.82 -4.60
C ALA A 246 -21.58 -12.47 -5.30
N LYS A 247 -22.67 -13.16 -4.94
CA LYS A 247 -24.01 -12.93 -5.50
C LYS A 247 -24.62 -11.57 -5.12
N ASP A 248 -23.94 -10.78 -4.32
CA ASP A 248 -24.31 -9.39 -4.00
C ASP A 248 -23.88 -8.39 -5.08
N TYR A 249 -23.21 -8.88 -6.13
CA TYR A 249 -22.73 -8.07 -7.27
C TYR A 249 -21.82 -6.91 -6.86
N THR A 250 -21.10 -7.07 -5.75
CA THR A 250 -20.22 -6.04 -5.17
C THR A 250 -18.85 -6.60 -4.77
N HIS A 251 -18.84 -7.70 -4.01
CA HIS A 251 -17.61 -8.23 -3.43
C HIS A 251 -16.94 -9.24 -4.34
N ILE A 252 -15.70 -8.93 -4.71
CA ILE A 252 -14.87 -9.79 -5.56
C ILE A 252 -14.24 -10.89 -4.70
N GLY A 253 -14.37 -12.13 -5.15
CA GLY A 253 -13.74 -13.30 -4.54
C GLY A 253 -12.27 -13.45 -4.96
N TYR A 254 -11.58 -14.40 -4.34
CA TYR A 254 -10.16 -14.66 -4.64
C TYR A 254 -9.85 -14.88 -6.13
N PRO A 255 -10.60 -15.70 -6.90
CA PRO A 255 -10.30 -15.91 -8.32
C PRO A 255 -10.42 -14.62 -9.14
N GLY A 256 -11.44 -13.80 -8.85
CA GLY A 256 -11.61 -12.49 -9.47
C GLY A 256 -10.52 -11.51 -9.11
N GLY A 257 -10.13 -11.46 -7.83
CA GLY A 257 -8.99 -10.66 -7.37
C GLY A 257 -7.68 -11.08 -8.04
N LYS A 258 -7.45 -12.38 -8.20
CA LYS A 258 -6.29 -12.90 -8.95
C LYS A 258 -6.27 -12.41 -10.39
N TYR A 259 -7.40 -12.51 -11.09
CA TYR A 259 -7.53 -12.02 -12.47
C TYR A 259 -7.20 -10.52 -12.56
N ILE A 260 -7.77 -9.69 -11.67
CA ILE A 260 -7.52 -8.26 -11.62
C ILE A 260 -6.04 -7.96 -11.35
N ALA A 261 -5.43 -8.67 -10.39
CA ALA A 261 -4.02 -8.52 -10.07
C ALA A 261 -3.10 -8.85 -11.26
N GLU A 262 -3.42 -9.91 -12.03
CA GLU A 262 -2.69 -10.26 -13.24
C GLU A 262 -2.75 -9.15 -14.30
N GLN A 263 -3.90 -8.47 -14.46
CA GLN A 263 -4.00 -7.32 -15.37
C GLN A 263 -3.20 -6.12 -14.84
N PHE A 264 -3.23 -5.88 -13.53
CA PHE A 264 -2.45 -4.81 -12.91
C PHE A 264 -0.93 -5.02 -13.07
N VAL A 265 -0.44 -6.25 -12.87
CA VAL A 265 0.97 -6.58 -13.09
C VAL A 265 1.38 -6.34 -14.56
N LYS A 266 0.53 -6.68 -15.53
CA LYS A 266 0.79 -6.36 -16.94
C LYS A 266 0.90 -4.85 -17.17
N PHE A 267 0.03 -4.07 -16.55
CA PHE A 267 0.08 -2.61 -16.64
C PHE A 267 1.39 -2.06 -16.06
N ILE A 268 1.81 -2.51 -14.88
CA ILE A 268 3.08 -2.08 -14.27
C ILE A 268 4.27 -2.46 -15.14
N ASN A 269 4.32 -3.70 -15.64
CA ASN A 269 5.41 -4.15 -16.51
C ASN A 269 5.49 -3.31 -17.80
N ALA A 270 4.36 -3.00 -18.42
CA ALA A 270 4.32 -2.14 -19.61
C ALA A 270 4.77 -0.70 -19.29
N ALA A 271 4.39 -0.15 -18.13
CA ALA A 271 4.85 1.17 -17.70
C ALA A 271 6.36 1.22 -17.47
N VAL A 272 6.91 0.20 -16.80
CA VAL A 272 8.37 0.09 -16.57
C VAL A 272 9.15 -0.03 -17.88
N GLU A 273 8.67 -0.85 -18.82
CA GLU A 273 9.32 -1.01 -20.12
C GLU A 273 9.30 0.29 -20.93
N ASN A 274 8.17 1.00 -20.94
CA ASN A 274 8.06 2.30 -21.60
C ASN A 274 9.06 3.34 -21.04
N VAL A 275 9.22 3.40 -19.71
CA VAL A 275 10.21 4.28 -19.08
C VAL A 275 11.64 3.89 -19.50
N ARG A 276 11.97 2.61 -19.49
CA ARG A 276 13.28 2.11 -19.94
C ARG A 276 13.59 2.47 -21.39
N GLU A 277 12.62 2.34 -22.28
CA GLU A 277 12.76 2.71 -23.69
C GLU A 277 13.00 4.22 -23.84
N GLN A 278 12.23 5.06 -23.12
CA GLN A 278 12.39 6.51 -23.13
C GLN A 278 13.77 6.94 -22.62
N ASP A 279 14.26 6.33 -21.55
CA ASP A 279 15.57 6.66 -20.98
C ASP A 279 16.72 6.20 -21.90
N ALA A 280 16.57 5.04 -22.55
CA ALA A 280 17.52 4.58 -23.56
C ALA A 280 17.55 5.52 -24.80
N GLU A 281 16.40 6.06 -25.20
CA GLU A 281 16.34 7.04 -26.29
C GLU A 281 17.00 8.36 -25.92
N LYS A 282 16.69 8.89 -24.71
CA LYS A 282 17.33 10.11 -24.17
C LYS A 282 18.86 9.95 -24.11
N ALA A 283 19.35 8.81 -23.63
CA ALA A 283 20.77 8.52 -23.52
C ALA A 283 21.45 8.50 -24.94
N ARG A 284 20.83 7.84 -25.92
CA ARG A 284 21.30 7.82 -27.31
C ARG A 284 21.37 9.22 -27.90
N ARG A 285 20.34 10.05 -27.68
CA ARG A 285 20.28 11.43 -28.18
C ARG A 285 21.34 12.31 -27.52
N ALA A 286 21.57 12.17 -26.22
CA ALA A 286 22.62 12.89 -25.51
C ALA A 286 24.02 12.52 -26.02
N GLU A 287 24.29 11.24 -26.29
CA GLU A 287 25.54 10.77 -26.85
C GLU A 287 25.78 11.30 -28.27
N GLN A 288 24.74 11.31 -29.10
CA GLN A 288 24.80 11.88 -30.44
C GLN A 288 25.17 13.37 -30.42
N LEU A 289 24.51 14.17 -29.59
CA LEU A 289 24.81 15.59 -29.43
C LEU A 289 26.26 15.83 -28.99
N ARG A 290 26.75 15.05 -28.04
CA ARG A 290 28.12 15.12 -27.56
C ARG A 290 29.11 14.84 -28.70
N ARG A 291 28.88 13.81 -29.52
CA ARG A 291 29.72 13.48 -30.69
C ARG A 291 29.69 14.57 -31.74
N GLU A 292 28.55 15.23 -31.96
CA GLU A 292 28.43 16.37 -32.88
C GLU A 292 29.21 17.60 -32.38
N GLU A 293 29.13 17.90 -31.08
CA GLU A 293 29.92 18.98 -30.45
C GLU A 293 31.41 18.73 -30.53
N GLU A 294 31.86 17.50 -30.26
CA GLU A 294 33.27 17.11 -30.39
C GLU A 294 33.77 17.29 -31.82
N LYS A 295 32.99 16.88 -32.84
CA LYS A 295 33.31 17.09 -34.25
C LYS A 295 33.38 18.58 -34.61
N ARG A 296 32.46 19.41 -34.12
CA ARG A 296 32.51 20.87 -34.35
C ARG A 296 33.74 21.50 -33.72
N ARG A 297 34.12 21.13 -32.53
CA ARG A 297 35.33 21.61 -31.85
C ARG A 297 36.60 21.22 -32.63
N ALA A 298 36.66 19.97 -33.10
CA ALA A 298 37.79 19.48 -33.89
C ALA A 298 37.91 20.13 -35.28
N ALA A 299 36.81 20.62 -35.85
CA ALA A 299 36.80 21.33 -37.15
C ALA A 299 37.12 22.83 -37.02
N THR A 300 37.19 23.36 -35.80
CA THR A 300 37.46 24.79 -35.53
C THR A 300 38.91 25.02 -35.05
N LEU A 301 39.68 23.94 -34.86
CA LEU A 301 41.14 23.92 -34.61
C LEU A 301 41.89 23.65 -35.90
#